data_63f59c00d8d6900b16dc0a2dea19367a
#
_entry.id   63f59c00d8d6900b16dc0a2dea19367a
#
_cell.length_a   1.000
_cell.length_b   1.000
_cell.length_c   1.000
_cell.angle_alpha   90.00
_cell.angle_beta   90.00
_cell.angle_gamma   90.00
#
_symmetry.space_group_name_H-M   'P 1'
#
loop_
_entity.id
_entity.type
_entity.pdbx_description
1 polymer ?
#
loop_
_entity_poly.entity_id
_entity_poly.type
_entity_poly.pdbx_seq_one_letter_code
_entity_poly.pdbx_strand_id
1 'polypeptide(L)'
;VQARLGSSRLPMKSLLCLHGYPIIDWVTQRLSTSRLLDRIIVATPDTPMDAVLREHLRCRNIASMSGSENDVLSRVCDAARLTGAETVVRVCADNPLIWGEAVDRLLLFYAVTHCDYAYNHIPRNNLWPDGLGAEVLSADLLFELERMAKTPAQREHCLNYLWDNRGDFCLATFDPDETALR
;
A
#
# COMPACT_ATOMS: atom_id res chain seq x y z
N VAL A 1 -4.50 2.00 0.10
CA VAL A 1 -4.21 1.35 -1.19
C VAL A 1 -3.85 2.40 -2.21
N GLN A 2 -2.68 2.26 -2.84
CA GLN A 2 -2.24 3.14 -3.92
C GLN A 2 -2.73 2.59 -5.27
N ALA A 3 -3.51 3.37 -6.02
CA ALA A 3 -4.06 2.97 -7.32
C ALA A 3 -3.91 4.07 -8.37
N ARG A 4 -3.58 3.70 -9.62
CA ARG A 4 -3.60 4.59 -10.79
C ARG A 4 -3.93 3.83 -12.07
N LEU A 5 -4.50 4.50 -13.07
CA LEU A 5 -4.76 3.93 -14.38
C LEU A 5 -3.60 4.14 -15.37
N GLY A 6 -2.78 5.15 -15.17
CA GLY A 6 -1.65 5.53 -16.02
C GLY A 6 -0.43 4.60 -15.93
N SER A 7 -0.63 3.28 -16.01
CA SER A 7 0.47 2.32 -16.07
C SER A 7 1.01 2.19 -17.48
N SER A 8 2.32 2.43 -17.68
CA SER A 8 2.97 2.30 -19.00
C SER A 8 3.03 0.85 -19.51
N ARG A 9 3.19 -0.13 -18.61
CA ARG A 9 3.25 -1.57 -18.95
C ARG A 9 1.89 -2.17 -19.22
N LEU A 10 0.87 -1.80 -18.45
CA LEU A 10 -0.49 -2.31 -18.58
C LEU A 10 -1.48 -1.18 -18.20
N PRO A 11 -1.91 -0.39 -19.19
CA PRO A 11 -2.89 0.68 -18.96
C PRO A 11 -4.17 0.16 -18.33
N MET A 12 -4.79 0.99 -17.49
CA MET A 12 -6.04 0.67 -16.79
C MET A 12 -6.00 -0.58 -15.89
N LYS A 13 -4.82 -1.07 -15.52
CA LYS A 13 -4.62 -2.33 -14.79
C LYS A 13 -5.58 -2.52 -13.60
N SER A 14 -5.78 -1.49 -12.78
CA SER A 14 -6.64 -1.58 -11.61
C SER A 14 -8.12 -1.87 -11.93
N LEU A 15 -8.57 -1.56 -13.14
CA LEU A 15 -9.93 -1.83 -13.62
C LEU A 15 -10.03 -3.05 -14.53
N LEU A 16 -8.92 -3.70 -14.88
CA LEU A 16 -8.98 -4.96 -15.63
C LEU A 16 -9.68 -6.03 -14.79
N CYS A 17 -10.54 -6.81 -15.47
CA CYS A 17 -11.33 -7.85 -14.81
C CYS A 17 -10.51 -9.13 -14.63
N LEU A 18 -10.53 -9.65 -13.42
CA LEU A 18 -10.07 -10.97 -13.04
C LEU A 18 -11.27 -11.74 -12.49
N HIS A 19 -11.65 -12.85 -13.12
CA HIS A 19 -12.85 -13.62 -12.75
C HIS A 19 -14.13 -12.77 -12.59
N GLY A 20 -14.34 -11.82 -13.51
CA GLY A 20 -15.55 -10.99 -13.57
C GLY A 20 -15.55 -9.74 -12.69
N TYR A 21 -14.52 -9.51 -11.88
CA TYR A 21 -14.39 -8.33 -11.03
C TYR A 21 -13.10 -7.55 -11.32
N PRO A 22 -13.13 -6.21 -11.29
CA PRO A 22 -11.93 -5.39 -11.38
C PRO A 22 -10.88 -5.76 -10.34
N ILE A 23 -9.59 -5.65 -10.69
CA ILE A 23 -8.48 -5.95 -9.78
C ILE A 23 -8.59 -5.15 -8.48
N ILE A 24 -8.98 -3.88 -8.54
CA ILE A 24 -9.15 -3.04 -7.34
C ILE A 24 -10.22 -3.58 -6.38
N ASP A 25 -11.28 -4.19 -6.90
CA ASP A 25 -12.33 -4.80 -6.07
C ASP A 25 -11.78 -6.01 -5.31
N TRP A 26 -10.97 -6.85 -5.97
CA TRP A 26 -10.27 -7.95 -5.32
C TRP A 26 -9.36 -7.46 -4.20
N VAL A 27 -8.55 -6.44 -4.47
CA VAL A 27 -7.62 -5.88 -3.48
C VAL A 27 -8.39 -5.38 -2.25
N THR A 28 -9.41 -4.55 -2.45
CA THR A 28 -10.16 -3.96 -1.33
C THR A 28 -10.98 -5.00 -0.57
N GLN A 29 -11.60 -5.95 -1.28
CA GLN A 29 -12.36 -7.04 -0.66
C GLN A 29 -11.45 -7.97 0.18
N ARG A 30 -10.28 -8.32 -0.33
CA ARG A 30 -9.35 -9.18 0.39
C ARG A 30 -8.72 -8.46 1.59
N LEU A 31 -8.44 -7.17 1.47
CA LEU A 31 -8.00 -6.35 2.62
C LEU A 31 -9.10 -6.24 3.69
N SER A 32 -10.36 -6.19 3.31
CA SER A 32 -11.47 -6.13 4.29
C SER A 32 -11.64 -7.40 5.12
N THR A 33 -10.92 -8.49 4.81
CA THR A 33 -10.85 -9.68 5.67
C THR A 33 -9.85 -9.54 6.82
N SER A 34 -9.00 -8.52 6.81
CA SER A 34 -8.12 -8.17 7.94
C SER A 34 -8.97 -7.81 9.17
N ARG A 35 -8.50 -8.21 10.34
CA ARG A 35 -9.13 -7.92 11.64
C ARG A 35 -8.50 -6.74 12.36
N LEU A 36 -7.34 -6.29 11.86
CA LEU A 36 -6.55 -5.24 12.50
C LEU A 36 -6.53 -3.92 11.70
N LEU A 37 -7.05 -3.91 10.47
CA LEU A 37 -7.21 -2.69 9.70
C LEU A 37 -8.51 -1.97 10.12
N ASP A 38 -8.38 -0.77 10.66
CA ASP A 38 -9.54 0.07 11.00
C ASP A 38 -10.21 0.65 9.76
N ARG A 39 -9.41 1.02 8.75
CA ARG A 39 -9.90 1.67 7.52
C ARG A 39 -9.10 1.27 6.30
N ILE A 40 -9.79 1.18 5.18
CA ILE A 40 -9.19 1.00 3.84
C ILE A 40 -9.56 2.23 3.03
N ILE A 41 -8.54 2.94 2.51
CA ILE A 41 -8.73 4.09 1.64
C ILE A 41 -7.90 3.92 0.36
N VAL A 42 -8.49 4.23 -0.79
CA VAL A 42 -7.80 4.16 -2.08
C VAL A 42 -7.33 5.56 -2.48
N ALA A 43 -6.01 5.75 -2.54
CA ALA A 43 -5.39 7.00 -2.96
C ALA A 43 -5.12 6.98 -4.48
N THR A 44 -5.83 7.82 -5.24
CA THR A 44 -5.77 7.89 -6.70
C THR A 44 -5.13 9.21 -7.17
N PRO A 45 -4.58 9.30 -8.39
CA PRO A 45 -4.26 10.59 -8.98
C PRO A 45 -5.51 11.42 -9.25
N ASP A 46 -5.35 12.75 -9.20
CA ASP A 46 -6.40 13.69 -9.63
C ASP A 46 -6.20 14.05 -11.11
N THR A 47 -6.37 13.06 -11.99
CA THR A 47 -6.28 13.24 -13.45
C THR A 47 -7.61 12.91 -14.12
N PRO A 48 -7.87 13.44 -15.34
CA PRO A 48 -9.02 13.03 -16.13
C PRO A 48 -9.06 11.53 -16.42
N MET A 49 -7.91 10.89 -16.63
CA MET A 49 -7.79 9.46 -16.86
C MET A 49 -8.29 8.65 -15.65
N ASP A 50 -7.93 9.08 -14.44
CA ASP A 50 -8.31 8.39 -13.21
C ASP A 50 -9.74 8.68 -12.75
N ALA A 51 -10.46 9.59 -13.44
CA ALA A 51 -11.87 9.89 -13.13
C ALA A 51 -12.77 8.64 -13.18
N VAL A 52 -12.50 7.73 -14.15
CA VAL A 52 -13.24 6.46 -14.27
C VAL A 52 -12.99 5.56 -13.05
N LEU A 53 -11.75 5.51 -12.55
CA LEU A 53 -11.44 4.76 -11.33
C LEU A 53 -12.15 5.36 -10.11
N ARG A 54 -12.09 6.69 -9.95
CA ARG A 54 -12.79 7.37 -8.83
C ARG A 54 -14.29 7.14 -8.87
N GLU A 55 -14.91 7.18 -10.05
CA GLU A 55 -16.33 6.89 -10.22
C GLU A 55 -16.66 5.43 -9.89
N HIS A 56 -15.81 4.47 -10.32
CA HIS A 56 -15.98 3.07 -9.95
C HIS A 56 -15.94 2.89 -8.42
N LEU A 57 -14.95 3.47 -7.74
CA LEU A 57 -14.80 3.40 -6.29
C LEU A 57 -16.03 3.99 -5.58
N ARG A 58 -16.53 5.14 -6.06
CA ARG A 58 -17.75 5.79 -5.55
C ARG A 58 -18.97 4.86 -5.70
N CYS A 59 -19.18 4.26 -6.86
CA CYS A 59 -20.29 3.34 -7.12
C CYS A 59 -20.23 2.07 -6.26
N ARG A 60 -19.03 1.66 -5.86
CA ARG A 60 -18.80 0.51 -4.98
C ARG A 60 -18.76 0.84 -3.50
N ASN A 61 -18.98 2.11 -3.13
CA ASN A 61 -18.87 2.64 -1.77
C ASN A 61 -17.47 2.35 -1.13
N ILE A 62 -16.43 2.36 -1.95
CA ILE A 62 -15.05 2.21 -1.49
C ILE A 62 -14.50 3.60 -1.16
N ALA A 63 -14.05 3.81 0.07
CA ALA A 63 -13.48 5.07 0.49
C ALA A 63 -12.23 5.41 -0.35
N SER A 64 -12.19 6.62 -0.90
CA SER A 64 -11.10 7.05 -1.77
C SER A 64 -10.82 8.53 -1.62
N MET A 65 -9.60 8.91 -1.99
CA MET A 65 -9.18 10.30 -2.13
C MET A 65 -8.32 10.47 -3.37
N SER A 66 -8.18 11.70 -3.86
CA SER A 66 -7.33 12.02 -5.00
C SER A 66 -6.28 13.07 -4.65
N GLY A 67 -5.15 13.06 -5.39
CA GLY A 67 -4.05 13.99 -5.21
C GLY A 67 -3.05 13.95 -6.36
N SER A 68 -1.83 14.40 -6.14
CA SER A 68 -0.80 14.53 -7.19
C SER A 68 -0.57 13.23 -7.96
N GLU A 69 -0.46 13.31 -9.28
CA GLU A 69 -0.13 12.15 -10.14
C GLU A 69 1.30 11.66 -9.89
N ASN A 70 2.25 12.58 -9.85
CA ASN A 70 3.69 12.28 -9.80
C ASN A 70 4.23 12.15 -8.39
N ASP A 71 3.47 12.58 -7.38
CA ASP A 71 3.86 12.54 -5.98
C ASP A 71 3.01 11.54 -5.21
N VAL A 72 3.38 10.27 -5.33
CA VAL A 72 2.70 9.16 -4.65
C VAL A 72 2.87 9.27 -3.14
N LEU A 73 4.05 9.68 -2.67
CA LEU A 73 4.34 9.86 -1.25
C LEU A 73 3.39 10.89 -0.63
N SER A 74 3.22 12.05 -1.26
CA SER A 74 2.26 13.07 -0.80
C SER A 74 0.83 12.50 -0.74
N ARG A 75 0.37 11.76 -1.77
CA ARG A 75 -0.97 11.16 -1.74
C ARG A 75 -1.17 10.21 -0.57
N VAL A 76 -0.16 9.40 -0.23
CA VAL A 76 -0.25 8.47 0.90
C VAL A 76 -0.25 9.24 2.22
N CYS A 77 0.56 10.29 2.34
CA CYS A 77 0.55 11.20 3.49
C CYS A 77 -0.81 11.89 3.68
N ASP A 78 -1.41 12.37 2.58
CA ASP A 78 -2.72 13.03 2.64
C ASP A 78 -3.83 12.04 3.06
N ALA A 79 -3.75 10.78 2.61
CA ALA A 79 -4.65 9.72 3.09
C ALA A 79 -4.50 9.47 4.59
N ALA A 80 -3.26 9.43 5.10
CA ALA A 80 -2.98 9.27 6.52
C ALA A 80 -3.52 10.45 7.35
N ARG A 81 -3.30 11.69 6.89
CA ARG A 81 -3.83 12.91 7.53
C ARG A 81 -5.37 12.92 7.56
N LEU A 82 -5.99 12.59 6.43
CA LEU A 82 -7.45 12.56 6.30
C LEU A 82 -8.11 11.57 7.26
N THR A 83 -7.44 10.46 7.52
CA THR A 83 -7.95 9.39 8.40
C THR A 83 -7.53 9.53 9.85
N GLY A 84 -6.58 10.40 10.17
CA GLY A 84 -5.95 10.48 11.50
C GLY A 84 -5.21 9.19 11.87
N ALA A 85 -4.64 8.51 10.86
CA ALA A 85 -3.96 7.24 11.10
C ALA A 85 -2.67 7.44 11.91
N GLU A 86 -2.44 6.60 12.91
CA GLU A 86 -1.17 6.50 13.65
C GLU A 86 -0.21 5.51 12.97
N THR A 87 -0.77 4.44 12.41
CA THR A 87 -0.04 3.41 11.67
C THR A 87 -0.57 3.32 10.24
N VAL A 88 0.31 3.27 9.27
CA VAL A 88 -0.03 3.22 7.85
C VAL A 88 0.42 1.90 7.25
N VAL A 89 -0.54 1.16 6.69
CA VAL A 89 -0.29 -0.03 5.88
C VAL A 89 -0.41 0.36 4.41
N ARG A 90 0.69 0.25 3.66
CA ARG A 90 0.71 0.55 2.24
C ARG A 90 0.58 -0.73 1.40
N VAL A 91 -0.35 -0.70 0.45
CA VAL A 91 -0.59 -1.79 -0.51
C VAL A 91 -0.70 -1.20 -1.92
N CYS A 92 -0.12 -1.88 -2.90
CA CYS A 92 -0.30 -1.55 -4.32
C CYS A 92 -1.59 -2.19 -4.86
N ALA A 93 -2.37 -1.42 -5.64
CA ALA A 93 -3.64 -1.87 -6.23
C ALA A 93 -3.48 -2.92 -7.34
N ASP A 94 -2.30 -3.39 -7.62
CA ASP A 94 -2.00 -4.42 -8.61
C ASP A 94 -1.71 -5.80 -8.00
N ASN A 95 -1.94 -5.95 -6.70
CA ASN A 95 -1.77 -7.20 -5.97
C ASN A 95 -3.13 -7.86 -5.66
N PRO A 96 -3.82 -8.47 -6.65
CA PRO A 96 -5.14 -9.05 -6.43
C PRO A 96 -5.15 -10.25 -5.48
N LEU A 97 -3.98 -10.79 -5.15
CA LEU A 97 -3.80 -11.90 -4.22
C LEU A 97 -3.44 -11.43 -2.80
N ILE A 98 -3.45 -10.12 -2.53
CA ILE A 98 -3.22 -9.60 -1.17
C ILE A 98 -4.04 -10.42 -0.15
N TRP A 99 -3.43 -10.77 0.97
CA TRP A 99 -4.06 -11.61 1.96
C TRP A 99 -4.21 -10.89 3.30
N GLY A 100 -5.46 -10.65 3.73
CA GLY A 100 -5.75 -9.87 4.93
C GLY A 100 -5.09 -10.42 6.19
N GLU A 101 -5.02 -11.75 6.35
CA GLU A 101 -4.32 -12.36 7.48
C GLU A 101 -2.80 -12.14 7.42
N ALA A 102 -2.19 -12.10 6.23
CA ALA A 102 -0.78 -11.76 6.08
C ALA A 102 -0.51 -10.30 6.49
N VAL A 103 -1.47 -9.40 6.26
CA VAL A 103 -1.42 -8.02 6.73
C VAL A 103 -1.57 -7.97 8.26
N ASP A 104 -2.48 -8.74 8.85
CA ASP A 104 -2.63 -8.82 10.31
C ASP A 104 -1.34 -9.32 10.98
N ARG A 105 -0.71 -10.36 10.43
CA ARG A 105 0.58 -10.87 10.92
C ARG A 105 1.69 -9.83 10.83
N LEU A 106 1.71 -9.04 9.74
CA LEU A 106 2.67 -7.94 9.59
C LEU A 106 2.45 -6.86 10.65
N LEU A 107 1.20 -6.48 10.92
CA LEU A 107 0.86 -5.51 11.96
C LEU A 107 1.26 -5.98 13.35
N LEU A 108 1.00 -7.26 13.69
CA LEU A 108 1.41 -7.86 14.96
C LEU A 108 2.94 -7.89 15.10
N PHE A 109 3.63 -8.28 14.03
CA PHE A 109 5.08 -8.27 13.99
C PHE A 109 5.65 -6.86 14.20
N TYR A 110 5.10 -5.87 13.49
CA TYR A 110 5.50 -4.46 13.63
C TYR A 110 5.33 -3.95 15.05
N ALA A 111 4.19 -4.28 15.69
CA ALA A 111 3.88 -3.83 17.06
C ALA A 111 4.88 -4.31 18.11
N VAL A 112 5.54 -5.46 17.91
CA VAL A 112 6.45 -6.06 18.90
C VAL A 112 7.93 -5.89 18.56
N THR A 113 8.28 -5.54 17.31
CA THR A 113 9.67 -5.55 16.83
C THR A 113 10.40 -4.22 17.07
N HIS A 114 9.68 -3.14 17.40
CA HIS A 114 10.26 -1.80 17.60
C HIS A 114 11.13 -1.34 16.41
N CYS A 115 10.70 -1.65 15.17
CA CYS A 115 11.36 -1.21 13.95
C CYS A 115 10.68 0.03 13.36
N ASP A 116 11.39 0.75 12.50
CA ASP A 116 10.85 1.93 11.81
C ASP A 116 9.91 1.52 10.68
N TYR A 117 10.20 0.39 10.03
CA TYR A 117 9.46 -0.11 8.88
C TYR A 117 9.50 -1.64 8.86
N ALA A 118 8.33 -2.25 8.64
CA ALA A 118 8.26 -3.69 8.42
C ALA A 118 7.55 -4.01 7.09
N TYR A 119 7.86 -5.17 6.52
CA TYR A 119 7.31 -5.59 5.24
C TYR A 119 7.24 -7.12 5.08
N ASN A 120 6.27 -7.56 4.27
CA ASN A 120 6.11 -8.95 3.83
C ASN A 120 5.53 -9.05 2.40
N HIS A 121 5.66 -8.00 1.59
CA HIS A 121 5.08 -7.90 0.25
C HIS A 121 6.01 -8.37 -0.87
N ILE A 122 7.28 -8.55 -0.60
CA ILE A 122 8.31 -9.01 -1.55
C ILE A 122 9.23 -10.03 -0.87
N PRO A 123 9.77 -11.02 -1.61
CA PRO A 123 10.67 -12.05 -1.10
C PRO A 123 12.10 -11.51 -0.95
N ARG A 124 12.27 -10.50 -0.09
CA ARG A 124 13.58 -9.91 0.23
C ARG A 124 13.90 -10.16 1.71
N ASN A 125 14.91 -10.96 1.98
CA ASN A 125 15.29 -11.43 3.33
C ASN A 125 14.13 -12.12 4.08
N ASN A 126 13.21 -12.72 3.36
CA ASN A 126 12.08 -13.51 3.86
C ASN A 126 11.59 -14.47 2.78
N LEU A 127 10.69 -15.38 3.14
CA LEU A 127 10.12 -16.40 2.25
C LEU A 127 8.67 -16.07 1.80
N TRP A 128 8.20 -14.84 2.02
CA TRP A 128 6.88 -14.43 1.57
C TRP A 128 6.80 -14.37 0.04
N PRO A 129 5.76 -14.96 -0.57
CA PRO A 129 5.50 -14.77 -1.99
C PRO A 129 5.22 -13.30 -2.33
N ASP A 130 5.70 -12.85 -3.49
CA ASP A 130 5.45 -11.50 -3.97
C ASP A 130 3.94 -11.22 -4.11
N GLY A 131 3.51 -10.06 -3.61
CA GLY A 131 2.14 -9.58 -3.76
C GLY A 131 1.11 -10.09 -2.75
N LEU A 132 1.47 -10.95 -1.78
CA LEU A 132 0.55 -11.39 -0.72
C LEU A 132 0.47 -10.44 0.47
N GLY A 133 1.50 -9.66 0.72
CA GLY A 133 1.65 -8.82 1.89
C GLY A 133 1.64 -7.33 1.60
N ALA A 134 2.11 -6.57 2.57
CA ALA A 134 2.09 -5.12 2.61
C ALA A 134 3.40 -4.55 3.18
N GLU A 135 3.42 -3.24 3.31
CA GLU A 135 4.43 -2.45 4.03
C GLU A 135 3.76 -1.70 5.17
N VAL A 136 4.43 -1.57 6.31
CA VAL A 136 3.91 -0.86 7.49
C VAL A 136 4.95 0.05 8.11
N LEU A 137 4.52 1.25 8.53
CA LEU A 137 5.31 2.24 9.24
C LEU A 137 4.37 3.15 10.04
N SER A 138 4.92 3.95 10.96
CA SER A 138 4.15 4.99 11.64
C SER A 138 3.81 6.15 10.69
N ALA A 139 2.71 6.84 10.95
CA ALA A 139 2.35 8.06 10.22
C ALA A 139 3.38 9.18 10.44
N ASP A 140 3.96 9.28 11.64
CA ASP A 140 5.00 10.26 11.94
C ASP A 140 6.22 10.06 11.04
N LEU A 141 6.73 8.82 10.93
CA LEU A 141 7.82 8.51 10.01
C LEU A 141 7.44 8.80 8.56
N LEU A 142 6.23 8.44 8.14
CA LEU A 142 5.76 8.73 6.79
C LEU A 142 5.80 10.23 6.48
N PHE A 143 5.39 11.08 7.42
CA PHE A 143 5.45 12.55 7.27
C PHE A 143 6.89 13.08 7.32
N GLU A 144 7.80 12.44 8.04
CA GLU A 144 9.22 12.74 7.97
C GLU A 144 9.81 12.40 6.60
N LEU A 145 9.51 11.24 6.07
CA LEU A 145 9.93 10.82 4.73
C LEU A 145 9.43 11.79 3.66
N GLU A 146 8.21 12.32 3.78
CA GLU A 146 7.68 13.33 2.88
C GLU A 146 8.54 14.61 2.86
N ARG A 147 9.05 15.02 4.03
CA ARG A 147 9.96 16.18 4.14
C ARG A 147 11.37 15.89 3.62
N MET A 148 11.84 14.65 3.77
CA MET A 148 13.21 14.23 3.43
C MET A 148 13.36 13.86 1.95
N ALA A 149 12.36 13.26 1.32
CA ALA A 149 12.37 12.86 -0.08
C ALA A 149 12.40 14.07 -1.02
N LYS A 150 13.50 14.23 -1.76
CA LYS A 150 13.74 15.39 -2.65
C LYS A 150 13.73 15.03 -4.12
N THR A 151 14.00 13.78 -4.48
CA THR A 151 14.08 13.38 -5.88
C THR A 151 12.71 12.90 -6.39
N PRO A 152 12.41 13.09 -7.70
CA PRO A 152 11.19 12.56 -8.31
C PRO A 152 11.02 11.06 -8.07
N ALA A 153 12.08 10.28 -8.15
CA ALA A 153 12.03 8.82 -7.91
C ALA A 153 11.60 8.48 -6.48
N GLN A 154 12.09 9.20 -5.47
CA GLN A 154 11.68 9.00 -4.07
C GLN A 154 10.23 9.43 -3.83
N ARG A 155 9.74 10.43 -4.56
CA ARG A 155 8.35 10.90 -4.48
C ARG A 155 7.38 9.95 -5.20
N GLU A 156 7.77 9.40 -6.35
CA GLU A 156 6.97 8.44 -7.12
C GLU A 156 6.93 7.06 -6.46
N HIS A 157 8.07 6.56 -5.98
CA HIS A 157 8.17 5.25 -5.32
C HIS A 157 8.11 5.37 -3.80
N CYS A 158 7.07 5.92 -3.30
CA CYS A 158 6.62 6.27 -1.95
C CYS A 158 7.62 6.01 -0.80
N LEU A 159 8.19 4.79 -0.66
CA LEU A 159 9.09 4.42 0.43
C LEU A 159 10.55 4.18 -0.03
N ASN A 160 10.90 4.58 -1.25
CA ASN A 160 12.28 4.41 -1.74
C ASN A 160 13.32 5.13 -0.88
N TYR A 161 12.97 6.25 -0.26
CA TYR A 161 13.90 6.95 0.62
C TYR A 161 14.42 6.04 1.74
N LEU A 162 13.56 5.21 2.36
CA LEU A 162 13.96 4.23 3.37
C LEU A 162 14.98 3.21 2.82
N TRP A 163 14.71 2.71 1.61
CA TRP A 163 15.59 1.72 0.98
C TRP A 163 16.93 2.31 0.53
N ASP A 164 16.94 3.56 0.05
CA ASP A 164 18.15 4.28 -0.35
C ASP A 164 19.04 4.57 0.87
N ASN A 165 18.42 4.81 2.04
CA ASN A 165 19.09 5.19 3.30
C ASN A 165 18.92 4.10 4.38
N ARG A 166 18.86 2.85 3.99
CA ARG A 166 18.56 1.72 4.90
C ARG A 166 19.51 1.56 6.09
N GLY A 167 20.65 2.22 6.09
CA GLY A 167 21.58 2.25 7.23
C GLY A 167 21.12 3.16 8.36
N ASP A 168 20.20 4.09 8.10
CA ASP A 168 19.70 5.06 9.04
C ASP A 168 18.37 4.62 9.69
N PHE A 169 17.77 3.51 9.21
CA PHE A 169 16.46 3.02 9.64
C PHE A 169 16.50 1.54 10.01
N CYS A 170 15.71 1.17 10.99
CA CYS A 170 15.49 -0.24 11.36
C CYS A 170 14.41 -0.85 10.47
N LEU A 171 14.84 -1.55 9.41
CA LEU A 171 13.95 -2.28 8.50
C LEU A 171 13.84 -3.73 8.93
N ALA A 172 12.63 -4.25 9.09
CA ALA A 172 12.40 -5.61 9.57
C ALA A 172 11.44 -6.40 8.66
N THR A 173 11.62 -7.70 8.67
CA THR A 173 10.74 -8.66 8.00
C THR A 173 10.80 -10.00 8.74
N PHE A 174 9.91 -10.92 8.40
CA PHE A 174 9.79 -12.23 9.01
C PHE A 174 9.36 -13.26 7.97
N ASP A 175 9.60 -14.53 8.23
CA ASP A 175 9.16 -15.61 7.37
C ASP A 175 7.69 -15.99 7.64
N PRO A 176 6.94 -16.41 6.60
CA PRO A 176 5.60 -16.98 6.82
C PRO A 176 5.71 -18.30 7.59
N ASP A 177 4.70 -18.59 8.42
CA ASP A 177 4.59 -19.91 9.04
C ASP A 177 4.32 -20.97 7.98
N GLU A 178 4.65 -22.23 8.26
CA GLU A 178 4.36 -23.34 7.34
C GLU A 178 2.87 -23.46 6.96
N THR A 179 1.96 -23.01 7.83
CA THR A 179 0.52 -22.98 7.58
C THR A 179 0.10 -21.88 6.60
N ALA A 180 0.89 -20.84 6.43
CA ALA A 180 0.61 -19.74 5.52
C ALA A 180 0.98 -20.07 4.05
N LEU A 181 1.75 -21.14 3.83
CA LEU A 181 2.21 -21.57 2.50
C LEU A 181 1.44 -22.77 1.95
N ARG A 182 0.44 -23.28 2.70
CA ARG A 182 -0.45 -24.38 2.30
C ARG A 182 -1.82 -23.89 1.87
#